data_55d2509f9fe9eec9dd4269493927c0f3
#
_entry.id   55d2509f9fe9eec9dd4269493927c0f3
#
_cell.length_a   1.000
_cell.length_b   1.000
_cell.length_c   1.000
_cell.angle_alpha   90.00
_cell.angle_beta   90.00
_cell.angle_gamma   90.00
#
_symmetry.space_group_name_H-M   'P 1'
#
loop_
_entity.id
_entity.type
_entity.pdbx_description
1 polymer ?
#
loop_
_entity_poly.entity_id
_entity_poly.type
_entity_poly.pdbx_seq_one_letter_code
_entity_poly.pdbx_strand_id
1 'polypeptide(L)'
;MHAIARFSIPLGQASEFRAQLATLQSVLAQAPGFIDGVFGQNLDDPTLWHLSTNWENVGSYRRALSSTRAKLEAIPILARAIDEPGAYE
;
A
#
# COMPACT_ATOMS: atom_id res chain seq x y z
N MET A 1 12.57 8.30 1.33
CA MET A 1 11.71 7.54 2.25
C MET A 1 10.93 6.49 1.49
N HIS A 2 10.87 5.25 1.99
CA HIS A 2 10.03 4.22 1.39
C HIS A 2 9.07 3.64 2.41
N ALA A 3 7.92 3.22 1.93
CA ALA A 3 6.91 2.54 2.72
C ALA A 3 6.63 1.17 2.08
N ILE A 4 6.68 0.12 2.87
CA ILE A 4 6.45 -1.26 2.42
C ILE A 4 5.35 -1.85 3.27
N ALA A 5 4.25 -2.26 2.65
CA ALA A 5 3.18 -2.99 3.29
C ALA A 5 3.11 -4.40 2.70
N ARG A 6 3.06 -5.41 3.55
CA ARG A 6 2.91 -6.80 3.13
C ARG A 6 1.56 -7.33 3.58
N PHE A 7 1.01 -8.24 2.81
CA PHE A 7 -0.34 -8.76 3.03
C PHE A 7 -0.33 -10.27 2.89
N SER A 8 -1.10 -10.94 3.72
CA SER A 8 -1.38 -12.38 3.59
C SER A 8 -2.87 -12.52 3.26
N ILE A 9 -3.17 -12.96 2.03
CA ILE A 9 -4.52 -12.95 1.49
C ILE A 9 -4.88 -14.36 1.02
N PRO A 10 -6.03 -14.89 1.43
CA PRO A 10 -6.48 -16.20 0.93
C PRO A 10 -6.53 -16.24 -0.59
N LEU A 11 -6.14 -17.39 -1.19
CA LEU A 11 -6.07 -17.54 -2.65
C LEU A 11 -7.39 -17.19 -3.35
N GLY A 12 -8.52 -17.54 -2.76
CA GLY A 12 -9.83 -17.23 -3.33
C GLY A 12 -10.16 -15.74 -3.44
N GLN A 13 -9.38 -14.89 -2.78
CA GLN A 13 -9.55 -13.44 -2.81
C GLN A 13 -8.51 -12.72 -3.67
N ALA A 14 -7.66 -13.46 -4.38
CA ALA A 14 -6.52 -12.87 -5.09
C ALA A 14 -6.92 -11.83 -6.14
N SER A 15 -7.89 -12.13 -6.99
CA SER A 15 -8.35 -11.17 -8.02
C SER A 15 -8.93 -9.90 -7.42
N GLU A 16 -9.76 -10.05 -6.40
CA GLU A 16 -10.37 -8.93 -5.71
C GLU A 16 -9.31 -8.08 -5.01
N PHE A 17 -8.35 -8.74 -4.35
CA PHE A 17 -7.30 -8.03 -3.65
C PHE A 17 -6.37 -7.28 -4.61
N ARG A 18 -6.07 -7.84 -5.77
CA ARG A 18 -5.29 -7.13 -6.80
C ARG A 18 -5.96 -5.82 -7.19
N ALA A 19 -7.27 -5.84 -7.37
CA ALA A 19 -8.03 -4.64 -7.67
C ALA A 19 -7.98 -3.62 -6.51
N GLN A 20 -8.04 -4.09 -5.27
CA GLN A 20 -7.91 -3.23 -4.09
C GLN A 20 -6.53 -2.58 -4.02
N LEU A 21 -5.45 -3.32 -4.30
CA LEU A 21 -4.09 -2.77 -4.32
C LEU A 21 -3.92 -1.73 -5.43
N ALA A 22 -4.51 -1.95 -6.59
CA ALA A 22 -4.48 -0.98 -7.67
C ALA A 22 -5.17 0.33 -7.26
N THR A 23 -6.32 0.24 -6.59
CA THR A 23 -7.02 1.40 -6.03
C THR A 23 -6.17 2.12 -4.99
N LEU A 24 -5.59 1.37 -4.06
CA LEU A 24 -4.74 1.93 -3.01
C LEU A 24 -3.56 2.69 -3.60
N GLN A 25 -2.85 2.09 -4.54
CA GLN A 25 -1.72 2.75 -5.21
C GLN A 25 -2.17 4.01 -5.94
N SER A 26 -3.29 3.96 -6.64
CA SER A 26 -3.85 5.11 -7.36
C SER A 26 -4.17 6.28 -6.43
N VAL A 27 -4.75 6.00 -5.28
CA VAL A 27 -5.06 7.03 -4.27
C VAL A 27 -3.77 7.65 -3.74
N LEU A 28 -2.79 6.84 -3.37
CA LEU A 28 -1.51 7.34 -2.85
C LEU A 28 -0.72 8.11 -3.89
N ALA A 29 -0.79 7.70 -5.15
CA ALA A 29 -0.07 8.35 -6.26
C ALA A 29 -0.53 9.79 -6.52
N GLN A 30 -1.69 10.17 -6.05
CA GLN A 30 -2.20 11.54 -6.20
C GLN A 30 -1.76 12.47 -5.07
N ALA A 31 -1.14 11.93 -4.03
CA ALA A 31 -0.72 12.74 -2.90
C ALA A 31 0.59 13.50 -3.22
N PRO A 32 0.70 14.76 -2.76
CA PRO A 32 1.95 15.51 -2.90
C PRO A 32 3.12 14.78 -2.25
N GLY A 33 4.24 14.68 -2.95
CA GLY A 33 5.43 14.01 -2.47
C GLY A 33 5.54 12.53 -2.82
N PHE A 34 4.51 11.94 -3.41
CA PHE A 34 4.61 10.59 -3.96
C PHE A 34 5.56 10.59 -5.17
N ILE A 35 6.51 9.65 -5.19
CA ILE A 35 7.47 9.50 -6.28
C ILE A 35 7.05 8.37 -7.20
N ASP A 36 7.00 7.15 -6.69
CA ASP A 36 6.56 5.98 -7.42
C ASP A 36 6.11 4.87 -6.47
N GLY A 37 5.56 3.82 -7.04
CA GLY A 37 5.14 2.65 -6.28
C GLY A 37 4.99 1.43 -7.17
N VAL A 38 5.07 0.26 -6.53
CA VAL A 38 4.87 -1.03 -7.18
C VAL A 38 4.20 -1.98 -6.20
N PHE A 39 3.32 -2.83 -6.72
CA PHE A 39 2.76 -3.92 -5.92
C PHE A 39 2.83 -5.22 -6.71
N GLY A 40 2.78 -6.32 -6.00
CA GLY A 40 2.82 -7.61 -6.63
C GLY A 40 2.47 -8.74 -5.69
N GLN A 41 2.27 -9.90 -6.30
CA GLN A 41 2.03 -11.17 -5.63
C GLN A 41 3.32 -11.97 -5.62
N ASN A 42 3.62 -12.64 -4.50
CA ASN A 42 4.82 -13.44 -4.37
C ASN A 42 4.78 -14.63 -5.34
N LEU A 43 5.89 -14.93 -6.02
CA LEU A 43 5.97 -16.00 -7.00
C LEU A 43 5.94 -17.40 -6.35
N ASP A 44 6.52 -17.52 -5.16
CA ASP A 44 6.65 -18.81 -4.47
C ASP A 44 5.49 -19.08 -3.51
N ASP A 45 4.94 -18.02 -2.94
CA ASP A 45 3.78 -18.09 -2.05
C ASP A 45 2.70 -17.11 -2.54
N PRO A 46 1.72 -17.57 -3.32
CA PRO A 46 0.70 -16.69 -3.90
C PRO A 46 -0.28 -16.08 -2.89
N THR A 47 -0.19 -16.44 -1.60
CA THR A 47 -0.96 -15.75 -0.56
C THR A 47 -0.29 -14.47 -0.09
N LEU A 48 1.00 -14.28 -0.40
CA LEU A 48 1.75 -13.10 0.02
C LEU A 48 1.75 -12.03 -1.07
N TRP A 49 1.53 -10.79 -0.64
CA TRP A 49 1.50 -9.61 -1.50
C TRP A 49 2.31 -8.49 -0.85
N HIS A 50 2.75 -7.54 -1.66
CA HIS A 50 3.36 -6.32 -1.15
C HIS A 50 2.90 -5.10 -1.93
N LEU A 51 2.96 -3.95 -1.28
CA LEU A 51 2.92 -2.63 -1.89
C LEU A 51 4.12 -1.86 -1.37
N SER A 52 4.97 -1.41 -2.30
CA SER A 52 6.15 -0.59 -1.97
C SER A 52 6.01 0.76 -2.63
N THR A 53 6.15 1.84 -1.86
CA THR A 53 6.02 3.20 -2.36
C THR A 53 7.22 4.04 -1.95
N ASN A 54 7.62 4.98 -2.81
CA ASN A 54 8.70 5.91 -2.54
C ASN A 54 8.15 7.33 -2.45
N TRP A 55 8.66 8.09 -1.49
CA TRP A 55 8.18 9.43 -1.15
C TRP A 55 9.35 10.40 -1.00
N GLU A 56 9.09 11.67 -1.25
CA GLU A 56 10.10 12.72 -1.10
C GLU A 56 10.63 12.79 0.34
N ASN A 57 9.74 12.62 1.33
CA ASN A 57 10.10 12.61 2.74
C ASN A 57 8.99 11.96 3.56
N VAL A 58 9.28 11.68 4.84
CA VAL A 58 8.33 11.04 5.75
C VAL A 58 7.08 11.90 6.00
N GLY A 59 7.25 13.21 6.02
CA GLY A 59 6.12 14.14 6.22
C GLY A 59 5.08 14.02 5.11
N SER A 60 5.52 13.93 3.86
CA SER A 60 4.64 13.72 2.71
C SER A 60 3.85 12.43 2.83
N TYR A 61 4.52 11.36 3.20
CA TYR A 61 3.88 10.05 3.42
C TYR A 61 2.80 10.14 4.51
N ARG A 62 3.14 10.70 5.66
CA ARG A 62 2.20 10.81 6.79
C ARG A 62 1.01 11.69 6.46
N ARG A 63 1.23 12.81 5.74
CA ARG A 63 0.12 13.67 5.29
C ARG A 63 -0.79 12.94 4.32
N ALA A 64 -0.22 12.13 3.41
CA ALA A 64 -1.02 11.34 2.48
C ALA A 64 -1.97 10.40 3.21
N LEU A 65 -1.49 9.70 4.23
CA LEU A 65 -2.31 8.79 5.02
C LEU A 65 -3.36 9.51 5.88
N SER A 66 -3.16 10.78 6.17
CA SER A 66 -4.06 11.59 7.01
C SER A 66 -5.13 12.30 6.18
N SER A 67 -5.07 12.26 4.85
CA SER A 67 -6.06 12.90 4.00
C SER A 67 -7.44 12.24 4.14
N THR A 68 -8.50 13.01 3.89
CA THR A 68 -9.87 12.47 3.92
C THR A 68 -10.04 11.33 2.92
N ARG A 69 -9.50 11.49 1.72
CA ARG A 69 -9.60 10.47 0.67
C ARG A 69 -8.88 9.19 1.09
N ALA A 70 -7.68 9.30 1.67
CA ALA A 70 -6.94 8.15 2.16
C ALA A 70 -7.70 7.41 3.26
N LYS A 71 -8.31 8.14 4.19
CA LYS A 71 -9.10 7.53 5.26
C LYS A 71 -10.27 6.71 4.74
N LEU A 72 -10.88 7.14 3.64
CA LEU A 72 -12.04 6.46 3.05
C LEU A 72 -11.63 5.32 2.10
N GLU A 73 -10.58 5.51 1.31
CA GLU A 73 -10.26 4.60 0.19
C GLU A 73 -8.95 3.81 0.38
N ALA A 74 -8.01 4.30 1.17
CA ALA A 74 -6.70 3.67 1.36
C ALA A 74 -6.57 2.93 2.69
N ILE A 75 -6.95 3.56 3.79
CA ILE A 75 -6.79 2.98 5.14
C ILE A 75 -7.52 1.64 5.30
N PRO A 76 -8.75 1.43 4.81
CA PRO A 76 -9.40 0.13 4.93
C PRO A 76 -8.61 -1.02 4.28
N ILE A 77 -7.90 -0.74 3.19
CA ILE A 77 -7.06 -1.74 2.51
C ILE A 77 -5.75 -1.93 3.28
N LEU A 78 -5.10 -0.84 3.69
CA LEU A 78 -3.87 -0.90 4.49
C LEU A 78 -4.07 -1.59 5.84
N ALA A 79 -5.26 -1.52 6.41
CA ALA A 79 -5.59 -2.22 7.65
C ALA A 79 -5.51 -3.75 7.52
N ARG A 80 -5.52 -4.29 6.31
CA ARG A 80 -5.34 -5.72 6.05
C ARG A 80 -3.85 -6.14 6.03
N ALA A 81 -2.93 -5.19 6.12
CA ALA A 81 -1.50 -5.50 6.10
C ALA A 81 -1.09 -6.32 7.33
N ILE A 82 -0.04 -7.11 7.16
CA ILE A 82 0.63 -7.79 8.26
C ILE A 82 1.11 -6.71 9.25
N ASP A 83 0.87 -6.95 10.54
CA ASP A 83 1.23 -6.00 11.59
C ASP A 83 2.75 -5.99 11.80
N GLU A 84 3.42 -5.11 11.10
CA GLU A 84 4.86 -4.91 11.16
C GLU A 84 5.22 -3.48 10.76
N PRO A 85 6.36 -2.94 11.21
CA PRO A 85 6.83 -1.64 10.76
C PRO A 85 7.07 -1.63 9.25
N GLY A 86 6.56 -0.61 8.57
CA GLY A 86 6.63 -0.53 7.11
C GLY A 86 7.27 0.75 6.56
N ALA A 87 7.67 1.69 7.41
CA ALA A 87 8.26 2.94 6.96
C ALA A 87 9.77 2.92 7.18
N TYR A 88 10.53 3.22 6.12
CA TYR A 88 11.99 3.14 6.09
C TYR A 88 12.59 4.42 5.53
N GLU A 89 13.77 4.75 6.02
CA GLU A 89 14.58 5.84 5.49
C GLU A 89 15.99 5.42 5.13
#